data_8042d57a8dd5eded2348512bb8c46d80
#
_entry.id   8042d57a8dd5eded2348512bb8c46d80
#
_cell.length_a   1.000
_cell.length_b   1.000
_cell.length_c   1.000
_cell.angle_alpha   90.00
_cell.angle_beta   90.00
_cell.angle_gamma   90.00
#
_symmetry.space_group_name_H-M   'P 1'
#
loop_
_entity.id
_entity.type
_entity.pdbx_description
1 polymer ?
#
loop_
_entity_poly.entity_id
_entity_poly.type
_entity_poly.pdbx_seq_one_letter_code
_entity_poly.pdbx_strand_id
1 'polypeptide(L)'
;MSEAKIKVVEDLPGVGPAIAEKLREAGYDTLEAIGTQAPGTLSDATGIGKESCSKFIMEARKAANIGSFLTGTELMEKRATVGKLTTGAEAFNELLGGGVETQSITEFYGQYGSGKTQFVLQLAVNTQLPVEQGGLGGEVAIIDTENTFRPERIISMAKAYDLDPDEVLSKIHVGRAYNSHQQMLMVEKVNEIAKERPIRMLAVDSLTG
;
A
#
# COMPACT_ATOMS: atom_id res chain seq x y z
N MET A 1 -28.95 15.90 -16.05
CA MET A 1 -28.87 15.83 -14.57
C MET A 1 -27.54 15.16 -14.26
N SER A 2 -26.59 15.88 -13.64
CA SER A 2 -25.28 15.29 -13.27
C SER A 2 -25.53 14.20 -12.23
N GLU A 3 -25.26 12.94 -12.56
CA GLU A 3 -25.21 11.87 -11.57
C GLU A 3 -24.19 12.26 -10.51
N ALA A 4 -24.61 12.37 -9.25
CA ALA A 4 -23.71 12.63 -8.14
C ALA A 4 -22.65 11.51 -8.10
N LYS A 5 -21.39 11.89 -8.24
CA LYS A 5 -20.29 10.92 -8.30
C LYS A 5 -20.10 10.31 -6.91
N ILE A 6 -20.43 9.03 -6.76
CA ILE A 6 -20.20 8.25 -5.52
C ILE A 6 -18.69 8.23 -5.24
N LYS A 7 -18.27 8.76 -4.09
CA LYS A 7 -16.86 8.85 -3.69
C LYS A 7 -16.55 8.13 -2.37
N VAL A 8 -17.53 8.08 -1.49
CA VAL A 8 -17.43 7.50 -0.15
C VAL A 8 -18.59 6.55 0.10
N VAL A 9 -18.48 5.76 1.16
CA VAL A 9 -19.48 4.72 1.50
C VAL A 9 -20.88 5.30 1.71
N GLU A 10 -20.96 6.49 2.26
CA GLU A 10 -22.22 7.22 2.51
C GLU A 10 -22.95 7.64 1.24
N ASP A 11 -22.23 7.80 0.14
CA ASP A 11 -22.82 8.16 -1.15
C ASP A 11 -23.53 6.97 -1.82
N LEU A 12 -23.33 5.75 -1.32
CA LEU A 12 -23.97 4.55 -1.87
C LEU A 12 -25.49 4.62 -1.70
N PRO A 13 -26.26 4.35 -2.75
CA PRO A 13 -27.72 4.36 -2.69
C PRO A 13 -28.26 3.39 -1.61
N GLY A 14 -28.99 3.92 -0.65
CA GLY A 14 -29.57 3.17 0.45
C GLY A 14 -28.67 3.02 1.68
N VAL A 15 -27.48 3.57 1.66
CA VAL A 15 -26.60 3.66 2.83
C VAL A 15 -26.91 4.93 3.60
N GLY A 16 -27.65 4.81 4.69
CA GLY A 16 -27.82 5.89 5.66
C GLY A 16 -26.78 5.82 6.78
N PRO A 17 -26.75 6.83 7.68
CA PRO A 17 -25.71 6.91 8.73
C PRO A 17 -25.53 5.64 9.54
N ALA A 18 -26.62 5.00 9.96
CA ALA A 18 -26.58 3.75 10.75
C ALA A 18 -26.01 2.56 9.97
N ILE A 19 -26.21 2.51 8.64
CA ILE A 19 -25.66 1.46 7.77
C ILE A 19 -24.18 1.73 7.52
N ALA A 20 -23.81 2.99 7.28
CA ALA A 20 -22.42 3.40 7.13
C ALA A 20 -21.58 3.08 8.36
N GLU A 21 -22.13 3.31 9.56
CA GLU A 21 -21.47 2.97 10.82
C GLU A 21 -21.23 1.46 10.94
N LYS A 22 -22.25 0.63 10.68
CA LYS A 22 -22.10 -0.84 10.68
C LYS A 22 -21.05 -1.35 9.68
N LEU A 23 -20.97 -0.73 8.49
CA LEU A 23 -19.97 -1.07 7.49
C LEU A 23 -18.57 -0.74 7.99
N ARG A 24 -18.37 0.45 8.61
CA ARG A 24 -17.08 0.86 9.18
C ARG A 24 -16.66 0.00 10.38
N GLU A 25 -17.59 -0.29 11.31
CA GLU A 25 -17.31 -1.16 12.46
C GLU A 25 -16.85 -2.56 12.02
N ALA A 26 -17.35 -3.03 10.87
CA ALA A 26 -16.94 -4.28 10.26
C ALA A 26 -15.70 -4.17 9.35
N GLY A 27 -15.03 -2.98 9.28
CA GLY A 27 -13.82 -2.75 8.50
C GLY A 27 -14.06 -2.42 7.03
N TYR A 28 -15.30 -2.12 6.61
CA TYR A 28 -15.65 -1.76 5.23
C TYR A 28 -15.84 -0.24 5.08
N ASP A 29 -14.76 0.49 5.16
CA ASP A 29 -14.73 1.97 5.13
C ASP A 29 -14.47 2.57 3.74
N THR A 30 -14.20 1.73 2.73
CA THR A 30 -13.97 2.16 1.34
C THR A 30 -14.89 1.44 0.36
N LEU A 31 -15.11 2.06 -0.81
CA LEU A 31 -15.89 1.44 -1.89
C LEU A 31 -15.24 0.16 -2.39
N GLU A 32 -13.91 0.12 -2.43
CA GLU A 32 -13.11 -1.03 -2.81
C GLU A 32 -13.30 -2.19 -1.83
N ALA A 33 -13.25 -1.91 -0.53
CA ALA A 33 -13.45 -2.92 0.51
C ALA A 33 -14.84 -3.58 0.40
N ILE A 34 -15.89 -2.80 0.12
CA ILE A 34 -17.25 -3.29 -0.10
C ILE A 34 -17.35 -4.04 -1.44
N GLY A 35 -16.84 -3.42 -2.52
CA GLY A 35 -16.99 -3.92 -3.89
C GLY A 35 -16.30 -5.26 -4.14
N THR A 36 -15.27 -5.61 -3.38
CA THR A 36 -14.55 -6.89 -3.51
C THR A 36 -15.22 -8.04 -2.76
N GLN A 37 -16.20 -7.78 -1.88
CA GLN A 37 -16.82 -8.81 -1.07
C GLN A 37 -17.86 -9.66 -1.82
N ALA A 38 -18.15 -10.84 -1.23
CA ALA A 38 -19.34 -11.59 -1.59
C ALA A 38 -20.52 -11.12 -0.71
N PRO A 39 -21.78 -11.11 -1.25
CA PRO A 39 -22.93 -10.62 -0.50
C PRO A 39 -23.20 -11.35 0.83
N GLY A 40 -22.88 -12.65 0.90
CA GLY A 40 -22.97 -13.43 2.13
C GLY A 40 -21.97 -12.97 3.19
N THR A 41 -20.69 -12.83 2.80
CA THR A 41 -19.61 -12.39 3.70
C THR A 41 -19.91 -11.02 4.28
N LEU A 42 -20.32 -10.05 3.44
CA LEU A 42 -20.67 -8.72 3.91
C LEU A 42 -21.90 -8.73 4.84
N SER A 43 -22.91 -9.57 4.52
CA SER A 43 -24.11 -9.74 5.36
C SER A 43 -23.77 -10.31 6.73
N ASP A 44 -22.95 -11.35 6.78
CA ASP A 44 -22.54 -12.03 8.01
C ASP A 44 -21.70 -11.12 8.92
N ALA A 45 -20.81 -10.31 8.32
CA ALA A 45 -19.95 -9.40 9.06
C ALA A 45 -20.69 -8.17 9.61
N THR A 46 -21.69 -7.66 8.88
CA THR A 46 -22.35 -6.38 9.22
C THR A 46 -23.74 -6.53 9.83
N GLY A 47 -24.35 -7.72 9.73
CA GLY A 47 -25.75 -7.94 10.08
C GLY A 47 -26.75 -7.24 9.14
N ILE A 48 -26.31 -6.74 7.98
CA ILE A 48 -27.15 -6.12 6.95
C ILE A 48 -27.75 -7.22 6.08
N GLY A 49 -29.01 -7.09 5.69
CA GLY A 49 -29.68 -8.07 4.83
C GLY A 49 -28.93 -8.29 3.50
N LYS A 50 -28.81 -9.56 3.08
CA LYS A 50 -28.03 -10.01 1.91
C LYS A 50 -28.40 -9.29 0.60
N GLU A 51 -29.69 -8.97 0.42
CA GLU A 51 -30.16 -8.22 -0.76
C GLU A 51 -29.64 -6.78 -0.76
N SER A 52 -29.60 -6.11 0.38
CA SER A 52 -29.01 -4.78 0.53
C SER A 52 -27.51 -4.82 0.28
N CYS A 53 -26.82 -5.80 0.87
CA CYS A 53 -25.40 -6.02 0.62
C CYS A 53 -25.10 -6.21 -0.86
N SER A 54 -25.92 -7.01 -1.58
CA SER A 54 -25.77 -7.19 -3.03
C SER A 54 -25.87 -5.88 -3.81
N LYS A 55 -26.79 -5.00 -3.44
CA LYS A 55 -26.95 -3.67 -4.05
C LYS A 55 -25.75 -2.78 -3.75
N PHE A 56 -25.32 -2.73 -2.49
CA PHE A 56 -24.15 -1.93 -2.09
C PHE A 56 -22.88 -2.38 -2.81
N ILE A 57 -22.63 -3.70 -2.91
CA ILE A 57 -21.50 -4.27 -3.63
C ILE A 57 -21.56 -3.90 -5.12
N MET A 58 -22.71 -3.97 -5.75
CA MET A 58 -22.87 -3.65 -7.17
C MET A 58 -22.57 -2.16 -7.44
N GLU A 59 -23.13 -1.27 -6.62
CA GLU A 59 -22.91 0.17 -6.78
C GLU A 59 -21.47 0.57 -6.40
N ALA A 60 -20.89 -0.04 -5.38
CA ALA A 60 -19.49 0.14 -5.01
C ALA A 60 -18.54 -0.32 -6.13
N ARG A 61 -18.78 -1.48 -6.75
CA ARG A 61 -18.02 -1.97 -7.93
C ARG A 61 -18.08 -0.99 -9.07
N LYS A 62 -19.27 -0.49 -9.38
CA LYS A 62 -19.48 0.49 -10.45
C LYS A 62 -18.74 1.80 -10.16
N ALA A 63 -18.86 2.31 -8.93
CA ALA A 63 -18.25 3.58 -8.53
C ALA A 63 -16.70 3.50 -8.45
N ALA A 64 -16.17 2.41 -7.89
CA ALA A 64 -14.73 2.15 -7.78
C ALA A 64 -14.13 1.50 -9.06
N ASN A 65 -14.95 1.28 -10.10
CA ASN A 65 -14.52 0.66 -11.36
C ASN A 65 -13.90 -0.75 -11.19
N ILE A 66 -14.42 -1.52 -10.23
CA ILE A 66 -13.92 -2.86 -9.91
C ILE A 66 -14.48 -3.87 -10.91
N GLY A 67 -13.59 -4.66 -11.50
CA GLY A 67 -13.94 -5.72 -12.44
C GLY A 67 -14.35 -5.21 -13.83
N SER A 68 -14.10 -3.94 -14.16
CA SER A 68 -14.26 -3.43 -15.52
C SER A 68 -13.05 -3.77 -16.39
N PHE A 69 -13.30 -4.05 -17.65
CA PHE A 69 -12.23 -4.13 -18.63
C PHE A 69 -11.84 -2.73 -19.10
N LEU A 70 -10.55 -2.49 -19.18
CA LEU A 70 -9.96 -1.30 -19.78
C LEU A 70 -9.35 -1.67 -21.13
N THR A 71 -9.43 -0.78 -22.07
CA THR A 71 -8.63 -0.89 -23.28
C THR A 71 -7.15 -0.66 -22.98
N GLY A 72 -6.24 -1.14 -23.84
CA GLY A 72 -4.82 -0.88 -23.70
C GLY A 72 -4.48 0.62 -23.64
N THR A 73 -5.24 1.44 -24.36
CA THR A 73 -5.08 2.90 -24.35
C THR A 73 -5.45 3.50 -23.00
N GLU A 74 -6.60 3.16 -22.43
CA GLU A 74 -7.02 3.61 -21.09
C GLU A 74 -6.06 3.14 -20.01
N LEU A 75 -5.53 1.92 -20.14
CA LEU A 75 -4.51 1.41 -19.21
C LEU A 75 -3.22 2.23 -19.33
N MET A 76 -2.80 2.59 -20.55
CA MET A 76 -1.61 3.41 -20.78
C MET A 76 -1.75 4.80 -20.16
N GLU A 77 -2.93 5.43 -20.27
CA GLU A 77 -3.23 6.71 -19.62
C GLU A 77 -3.15 6.60 -18.09
N LYS A 78 -3.71 5.55 -17.50
CA LYS A 78 -3.58 5.28 -16.06
C LYS A 78 -2.11 5.10 -15.64
N ARG A 79 -1.33 4.37 -16.44
CA ARG A 79 0.10 4.15 -16.16
C ARG A 79 0.94 5.42 -16.24
N ALA A 80 0.47 6.49 -16.88
CA ALA A 80 1.17 7.78 -16.90
C ALA A 80 1.35 8.41 -15.50
N THR A 81 0.56 7.97 -14.50
CA THR A 81 0.67 8.42 -13.10
C THR A 81 1.59 7.54 -12.25
N VAL A 82 2.13 6.44 -12.81
CA VAL A 82 3.04 5.54 -12.09
C VAL A 82 4.40 6.20 -11.95
N GLY A 83 4.82 6.43 -10.72
CA GLY A 83 6.16 6.93 -10.39
C GLY A 83 7.20 5.80 -10.38
N LYS A 84 8.46 6.19 -10.35
CA LYS A 84 9.61 5.29 -10.26
C LYS A 84 10.46 5.67 -9.05
N LEU A 85 10.74 4.69 -8.20
CA LEU A 85 11.65 4.83 -7.08
C LEU A 85 13.04 4.36 -7.52
N THR A 86 14.04 5.22 -7.41
CA THR A 86 15.42 4.83 -7.73
C THR A 86 15.94 3.75 -6.81
N THR A 87 16.67 2.80 -7.38
CA THR A 87 17.42 1.78 -6.62
C THR A 87 18.74 2.32 -6.05
N GLY A 88 19.19 3.48 -6.54
CA GLY A 88 20.53 4.02 -6.25
C GLY A 88 21.62 3.47 -7.14
N ALA A 89 21.33 2.51 -8.02
CA ALA A 89 22.25 1.93 -8.99
C ALA A 89 21.70 2.12 -10.41
N GLU A 90 22.41 2.88 -11.25
CA GLU A 90 21.97 3.26 -12.59
C GLU A 90 21.64 2.03 -13.46
N ALA A 91 22.58 1.08 -13.54
CA ALA A 91 22.37 -0.15 -14.32
C ALA A 91 21.14 -0.97 -13.85
N PHE A 92 20.81 -0.92 -12.58
CA PHE A 92 19.62 -1.59 -12.06
C PHE A 92 18.34 -0.79 -12.35
N ASN A 93 18.41 0.53 -12.28
CA ASN A 93 17.32 1.39 -12.73
C ASN A 93 17.01 1.17 -14.22
N GLU A 94 18.02 1.09 -15.08
CA GLU A 94 17.85 0.80 -16.51
C GLU A 94 17.17 -0.56 -16.72
N LEU A 95 17.63 -1.61 -16.01
CA LEU A 95 17.03 -2.95 -16.07
C LEU A 95 15.53 -2.93 -15.68
N LEU A 96 15.15 -2.10 -14.70
CA LEU A 96 13.76 -1.93 -14.22
C LEU A 96 12.97 -0.89 -15.03
N GLY A 97 13.54 -0.34 -16.11
CA GLY A 97 12.87 0.69 -16.90
C GLY A 97 12.71 2.03 -16.17
N GLY A 98 13.68 2.38 -15.32
CA GLY A 98 13.76 3.65 -14.60
C GLY A 98 13.67 3.54 -13.07
N GLY A 99 13.47 2.34 -12.53
CA GLY A 99 13.40 2.08 -11.08
C GLY A 99 12.19 1.23 -10.70
N VAL A 100 11.99 1.07 -9.38
CA VAL A 100 10.86 0.29 -8.85
C VAL A 100 9.56 1.08 -9.03
N GLU A 101 8.54 0.46 -9.62
CA GLU A 101 7.26 1.13 -9.90
C GLU A 101 6.46 1.37 -8.62
N THR A 102 5.86 2.57 -8.51
CA THR A 102 4.79 2.82 -7.54
C THR A 102 3.48 2.18 -7.99
N GLN A 103 2.47 2.12 -7.11
CA GLN A 103 1.17 1.52 -7.39
C GLN A 103 1.26 0.06 -7.83
N SER A 104 2.31 -0.64 -7.45
CA SER A 104 2.56 -2.05 -7.79
C SER A 104 3.14 -2.82 -6.60
N ILE A 105 3.04 -4.13 -6.67
CA ILE A 105 3.75 -5.04 -5.77
C ILE A 105 4.96 -5.55 -6.55
N THR A 106 6.16 -5.35 -5.97
CA THR A 106 7.42 -5.85 -6.53
C THR A 106 8.03 -6.87 -5.58
N GLU A 107 8.34 -8.04 -6.09
CA GLU A 107 9.01 -9.10 -5.32
C GLU A 107 10.47 -9.23 -5.76
N PHE A 108 11.36 -9.30 -4.76
CA PHE A 108 12.78 -9.63 -4.95
C PHE A 108 13.07 -10.98 -4.31
N TYR A 109 13.47 -11.94 -5.10
CA TYR A 109 13.82 -13.28 -4.62
C TYR A 109 15.27 -13.63 -4.99
N GLY A 110 15.86 -14.53 -4.21
CA GLY A 110 17.24 -14.97 -4.43
C GLY A 110 17.75 -15.78 -3.25
N GLN A 111 18.93 -16.36 -3.41
CA GLN A 111 19.58 -17.18 -2.39
C GLN A 111 19.85 -16.40 -1.11
N TYR A 112 20.02 -17.11 0.00
CA TYR A 112 20.49 -16.51 1.25
C TYR A 112 21.79 -15.74 1.03
N GLY A 113 21.92 -14.56 1.63
CA GLY A 113 23.10 -13.72 1.49
C GLY A 113 23.18 -12.92 0.17
N SER A 114 22.19 -13.01 -0.73
CA SER A 114 22.20 -12.26 -2.01
C SER A 114 21.94 -10.75 -1.89
N GLY A 115 21.69 -10.24 -0.70
CA GLY A 115 21.52 -8.82 -0.45
C GLY A 115 20.08 -8.29 -0.48
N LYS A 116 19.05 -9.16 -0.50
CA LYS A 116 17.62 -8.75 -0.53
C LYS A 116 17.28 -7.74 0.55
N THR A 117 17.57 -8.05 1.82
CA THR A 117 17.37 -7.14 2.95
C THR A 117 18.12 -5.83 2.77
N GLN A 118 19.40 -5.87 2.31
CA GLN A 118 20.18 -4.66 2.07
C GLN A 118 19.54 -3.78 1.00
N PHE A 119 18.99 -4.41 -0.04
CA PHE A 119 18.30 -3.70 -1.10
C PHE A 119 17.00 -3.04 -0.59
N VAL A 120 16.21 -3.74 0.23
CA VAL A 120 15.01 -3.18 0.88
C VAL A 120 15.37 -1.98 1.77
N LEU A 121 16.43 -2.09 2.56
CA LEU A 121 16.90 -0.98 3.42
C LEU A 121 17.38 0.22 2.58
N GLN A 122 18.04 -0.03 1.43
CA GLN A 122 18.43 1.02 0.50
C GLN A 122 17.21 1.72 -0.10
N LEU A 123 16.19 0.98 -0.53
CA LEU A 123 14.93 1.55 -1.01
C LEU A 123 14.22 2.36 0.08
N ALA A 124 14.31 1.95 1.33
CA ALA A 124 13.73 2.69 2.46
C ALA A 124 14.39 4.07 2.65
N VAL A 125 15.70 4.18 2.42
CA VAL A 125 16.39 5.47 2.41
C VAL A 125 16.03 6.28 1.17
N ASN A 126 16.06 5.65 -0.01
CA ASN A 126 15.79 6.31 -1.29
C ASN A 126 14.35 6.84 -1.38
N THR A 127 13.38 6.17 -0.74
CA THR A 127 11.98 6.62 -0.68
C THR A 127 11.86 8.03 -0.08
N GLN A 128 12.74 8.39 0.83
CA GLN A 128 12.73 9.68 1.54
C GLN A 128 13.37 10.81 0.74
N LEU A 129 14.14 10.49 -0.32
CA LEU A 129 14.72 11.49 -1.21
C LEU A 129 13.62 12.31 -1.90
N PRO A 130 13.93 13.55 -2.29
CA PRO A 130 13.07 14.34 -3.16
C PRO A 130 12.75 13.60 -4.48
N VAL A 131 11.59 13.89 -5.07
CA VAL A 131 11.14 13.27 -6.33
C VAL A 131 12.14 13.55 -7.47
N GLU A 132 12.73 14.73 -7.49
CA GLU A 132 13.74 15.16 -8.47
C GLU A 132 15.03 14.33 -8.39
N GLN A 133 15.26 13.67 -7.27
CA GLN A 133 16.40 12.75 -7.05
C GLN A 133 15.97 11.27 -7.19
N GLY A 134 14.78 11.00 -7.72
CA GLY A 134 14.25 9.66 -7.89
C GLY A 134 13.67 9.04 -6.62
N GLY A 135 13.45 9.84 -5.57
CA GLY A 135 12.73 9.43 -4.38
C GLY A 135 11.21 9.58 -4.52
N LEU A 136 10.49 9.40 -3.41
CA LEU A 136 9.04 9.58 -3.32
C LEU A 136 8.65 10.66 -2.30
N GLY A 137 9.61 11.29 -1.63
CA GLY A 137 9.41 12.34 -0.64
C GLY A 137 8.53 11.92 0.53
N GLY A 138 8.64 10.66 0.99
CA GLY A 138 7.75 10.14 2.01
C GLY A 138 8.40 9.19 3.02
N GLU A 139 7.57 8.63 3.87
CA GLU A 139 7.97 7.73 4.95
C GLU A 139 7.80 6.26 4.52
N VAL A 140 8.38 5.36 5.31
CA VAL A 140 8.44 3.93 5.00
C VAL A 140 7.92 3.11 6.17
N ALA A 141 7.14 2.07 5.88
CA ALA A 141 6.83 1.01 6.82
C ALA A 141 7.56 -0.28 6.42
N ILE A 142 8.15 -0.97 7.41
CA ILE A 142 8.82 -2.26 7.22
C ILE A 142 8.20 -3.27 8.19
N ILE A 143 7.72 -4.38 7.65
CA ILE A 143 7.31 -5.55 8.42
C ILE A 143 8.48 -6.54 8.41
N ASP A 144 9.15 -6.65 9.55
CA ASP A 144 10.33 -7.49 9.76
C ASP A 144 9.91 -8.82 10.41
N THR A 145 10.00 -9.91 9.68
CA THR A 145 9.64 -11.26 10.15
C THR A 145 10.86 -12.06 10.63
N GLU A 146 12.05 -11.67 10.20
CA GLU A 146 13.31 -12.38 10.50
C GLU A 146 14.12 -11.70 11.61
N ASN A 147 13.66 -10.56 12.13
CA ASN A 147 14.42 -9.73 13.09
C ASN A 147 15.79 -9.29 12.55
N THR A 148 15.81 -8.87 11.30
CA THR A 148 17.04 -8.51 10.58
C THR A 148 17.22 -7.01 10.40
N PHE A 149 16.23 -6.19 10.73
CA PHE A 149 16.37 -4.74 10.67
C PHE A 149 17.48 -4.25 11.61
N ARG A 150 18.37 -3.44 11.08
CA ARG A 150 19.52 -2.86 11.82
C ARG A 150 19.59 -1.37 11.54
N PRO A 151 19.27 -0.51 12.54
CA PRO A 151 19.37 0.96 12.41
C PRO A 151 20.73 1.43 11.94
N GLU A 152 21.81 0.75 12.36
CA GLU A 152 23.18 1.11 11.99
C GLU A 152 23.42 1.01 10.45
N ARG A 153 22.67 0.14 9.77
CA ARG A 153 22.75 0.06 8.31
C ARG A 153 22.06 1.25 7.65
N ILE A 154 20.91 1.67 8.18
CA ILE A 154 20.23 2.88 7.72
C ILE A 154 21.13 4.11 7.93
N ILE A 155 21.77 4.25 9.10
CA ILE A 155 22.71 5.32 9.38
C ILE A 155 23.85 5.36 8.35
N SER A 156 24.42 4.20 8.03
CA SER A 156 25.49 4.09 7.04
C SER A 156 25.03 4.49 5.63
N MET A 157 23.82 4.07 5.24
CA MET A 157 23.22 4.40 3.94
C MET A 157 22.84 5.88 3.85
N ALA A 158 22.23 6.45 4.91
CA ALA A 158 21.87 7.87 4.96
C ALA A 158 23.10 8.78 4.78
N LYS A 159 24.20 8.46 5.46
CA LYS A 159 25.46 9.20 5.34
C LYS A 159 26.04 9.18 3.92
N ALA A 160 25.84 8.09 3.18
CA ALA A 160 26.31 7.99 1.79
C ALA A 160 25.54 8.93 0.83
N TYR A 161 24.37 9.43 1.24
CA TYR A 161 23.56 10.41 0.52
C TYR A 161 23.61 11.82 1.15
N ASP A 162 24.53 12.06 2.09
CA ASP A 162 24.62 13.31 2.87
C ASP A 162 23.32 13.69 3.58
N LEU A 163 22.52 12.67 3.98
CA LEU A 163 21.30 12.83 4.74
C LEU A 163 21.57 12.76 6.25
N ASP A 164 20.75 13.45 7.05
CA ASP A 164 20.76 13.33 8.51
C ASP A 164 20.22 11.94 8.92
N PRO A 165 21.03 11.07 9.54
CA PRO A 165 20.61 9.73 9.90
C PRO A 165 19.45 9.69 10.92
N ASP A 166 19.37 10.65 11.84
CA ASP A 166 18.31 10.69 12.85
C ASP A 166 16.98 11.07 12.19
N GLU A 167 17.00 12.00 11.25
CA GLU A 167 15.84 12.35 10.44
C GLU A 167 15.36 11.15 9.60
N VAL A 168 16.29 10.46 8.92
CA VAL A 168 15.97 9.28 8.10
C VAL A 168 15.37 8.17 8.96
N LEU A 169 15.95 7.87 10.12
CA LEU A 169 15.42 6.85 11.03
C LEU A 169 14.03 7.19 11.56
N SER A 170 13.76 8.46 11.85
CA SER A 170 12.46 8.91 12.37
C SER A 170 11.30 8.71 11.39
N LYS A 171 11.60 8.51 10.10
CA LYS A 171 10.65 8.29 9.00
C LYS A 171 10.52 6.81 8.59
N ILE A 172 11.16 5.90 9.33
CA ILE A 172 11.06 4.45 9.08
C ILE A 172 10.32 3.79 10.24
N HIS A 173 9.12 3.29 9.96
CA HIS A 173 8.27 2.59 10.92
C HIS A 173 8.50 1.09 10.81
N VAL A 174 9.03 0.45 11.86
CA VAL A 174 9.34 -0.98 11.84
C VAL A 174 8.38 -1.74 12.73
N GLY A 175 7.66 -2.70 12.18
CA GLY A 175 6.79 -3.62 12.89
C GLY A 175 7.34 -5.05 12.82
N ARG A 176 7.41 -5.76 13.95
CA ARG A 176 7.77 -7.19 13.98
C ARG A 176 6.55 -8.06 13.87
N ALA A 177 6.64 -9.07 13.01
CA ALA A 177 5.64 -10.12 12.90
C ALA A 177 6.29 -11.49 13.11
N TYR A 178 5.66 -12.33 13.92
CA TYR A 178 6.15 -13.66 14.27
C TYR A 178 5.38 -14.79 13.58
N ASN A 179 4.33 -14.46 12.85
CA ASN A 179 3.51 -15.38 12.07
C ASN A 179 2.69 -14.63 11.02
N SER A 180 2.11 -15.34 10.07
CA SER A 180 1.33 -14.79 8.96
C SER A 180 0.12 -13.96 9.42
N HIS A 181 -0.53 -14.34 10.52
CA HIS A 181 -1.67 -13.58 11.06
C HIS A 181 -1.22 -12.19 11.55
N GLN A 182 -0.07 -12.12 12.22
CA GLN A 182 0.50 -10.82 12.62
C GLN A 182 0.98 -10.00 11.44
N GLN A 183 1.48 -10.64 10.36
CA GLN A 183 1.81 -9.92 9.12
C GLN A 183 0.57 -9.20 8.56
N MET A 184 -0.57 -9.88 8.46
CA MET A 184 -1.84 -9.28 8.01
C MET A 184 -2.25 -8.12 8.91
N LEU A 185 -2.22 -8.31 10.23
CA LEU A 185 -2.54 -7.26 11.20
C LEU A 185 -1.60 -6.04 11.07
N MET A 186 -0.31 -6.26 10.79
CA MET A 186 0.63 -5.16 10.57
C MET A 186 0.31 -4.36 9.30
N VAL A 187 -0.15 -5.02 8.22
CA VAL A 187 -0.60 -4.31 7.01
C VAL A 187 -1.81 -3.42 7.31
N GLU A 188 -2.78 -3.90 8.10
CA GLU A 188 -3.92 -3.09 8.54
C GLU A 188 -3.46 -1.87 9.34
N LYS A 189 -2.52 -2.04 10.26
CA LYS A 189 -1.92 -0.93 11.04
C LYS A 189 -1.17 0.07 10.16
N VAL A 190 -0.47 -0.39 9.13
CA VAL A 190 0.17 0.52 8.17
C VAL A 190 -0.88 1.36 7.43
N ASN A 191 -2.02 0.77 7.09
CA ASN A 191 -3.14 1.52 6.49
C ASN A 191 -3.68 2.63 7.42
N GLU A 192 -3.71 2.39 8.73
CA GLU A 192 -4.09 3.41 9.72
C GLU A 192 -3.06 4.53 9.79
N ILE A 193 -1.77 4.17 9.88
CA ILE A 193 -0.67 5.15 9.93
C ILE A 193 -0.65 5.99 8.64
N ALA A 194 -0.92 5.39 7.49
CA ALA A 194 -0.90 6.08 6.20
C ALA A 194 -2.01 7.15 6.05
N LYS A 195 -3.04 7.14 6.90
CA LYS A 195 -4.06 8.20 6.95
C LYS A 195 -3.51 9.49 7.57
N GLU A 196 -2.52 9.40 8.43
CA GLU A 196 -1.95 10.52 9.19
C GLU A 196 -0.54 10.91 8.71
N ARG A 197 0.18 9.98 8.09
CA ARG A 197 1.57 10.13 7.67
C ARG A 197 1.76 9.77 6.19
N PRO A 198 2.69 10.41 5.49
CA PRO A 198 2.91 10.17 4.06
C PRO A 198 3.69 8.87 3.81
N ILE A 199 3.13 7.71 4.18
CA ILE A 199 3.75 6.41 3.88
C ILE A 199 3.73 6.21 2.37
N ARG A 200 4.91 6.03 1.75
CA ARG A 200 5.09 5.83 0.31
C ARG A 200 5.62 4.45 -0.06
N MET A 201 6.14 3.73 0.91
CA MET A 201 6.65 2.37 0.74
C MET A 201 6.22 1.50 1.92
N LEU A 202 5.72 0.32 1.62
CA LEU A 202 5.60 -0.78 2.57
C LEU A 202 6.48 -1.92 2.09
N ALA A 203 7.36 -2.41 2.95
CA ALA A 203 8.18 -3.59 2.69
C ALA A 203 7.85 -4.71 3.68
N VAL A 204 7.90 -5.95 3.22
CA VAL A 204 7.80 -7.15 4.05
C VAL A 204 9.06 -7.97 3.82
N ASP A 205 9.85 -8.15 4.86
CA ASP A 205 11.12 -8.92 4.80
C ASP A 205 11.12 -9.99 5.90
N SER A 206 10.70 -11.21 5.57
CA SER A 206 10.22 -11.78 4.32
C SER A 206 8.78 -12.32 4.45
N LEU A 207 8.12 -12.65 3.29
CA LEU A 207 6.78 -13.26 3.32
C LEU A 207 6.79 -14.71 3.84
N THR A 208 7.92 -15.40 3.72
CA THR A 208 8.11 -16.83 4.03
C THR A 208 9.04 -17.06 5.22
N GLY A 209 9.20 -16.07 6.08
CA GLY A 209 9.98 -16.16 7.30
C GLY A 209 9.29 -16.96 8.40
#